data_061ec4d1e782ad38644895213f67ff00
#
_entry.id   061ec4d1e782ad38644895213f67ff00
#
_cell.length_a   1.000
_cell.length_b   1.000
_cell.length_c   1.000
_cell.angle_alpha   90.00
_cell.angle_beta   90.00
_cell.angle_gamma   90.00
#
_symmetry.space_group_name_H-M   'P 1'
#
loop_
_entity.id
_entity.type
_entity.pdbx_description
1 polymer ?
#
loop_
_entity_poly.entity_id
_entity_poly.type
_entity_poly.pdbx_seq_one_letter_code
_entity_poly.pdbx_strand_id
1 'polypeptide(L)'
;MSFGNVILFKLGNSNTKVLMFHSADDDVIPIEISYDRYYEKFADNERFSFVRFEDKGHNNILISKSALEYRKEYNKAGEEYVSQFGEGEFTDEMRHDYIKTHFDKSKGNELDSEMMSQMLEFYNNCIA
;
A
#
# COMPACT_ATOMS: atom_id res chain seq x y z
N MET A 1 8.90 -28.42 4.78
CA MET A 1 9.20 -27.00 5.05
C MET A 1 8.07 -26.18 4.46
N SER A 2 7.48 -25.24 5.19
CA SER A 2 6.43 -24.39 4.62
C SER A 2 7.02 -23.45 3.56
N PHE A 3 6.18 -23.02 2.59
CA PHE A 3 6.61 -22.11 1.52
C PHE A 3 7.26 -20.82 2.05
N GLY A 4 6.71 -20.25 3.12
CA GLY A 4 7.28 -19.07 3.77
C GLY A 4 8.69 -19.29 4.35
N ASN A 5 8.98 -20.47 4.88
CA ASN A 5 10.31 -20.79 5.40
C ASN A 5 11.36 -20.94 4.28
N VAL A 6 10.96 -21.42 3.11
CA VAL A 6 11.84 -21.51 1.93
C VAL A 6 12.23 -20.11 1.44
N ILE A 7 11.30 -19.16 1.40
CA ILE A 7 11.58 -17.77 1.00
C ILE A 7 12.54 -17.12 2.00
N LEU A 8 12.29 -17.23 3.29
CA LEU A 8 13.16 -16.70 4.34
C LEU A 8 14.58 -17.25 4.25
N PHE A 9 14.73 -18.55 3.98
CA PHE A 9 16.03 -19.18 3.81
C PHE A 9 16.78 -18.63 2.58
N LYS A 10 16.11 -18.53 1.43
CA LYS A 10 16.71 -18.00 0.20
C LYS A 10 17.13 -16.54 0.33
N LEU A 11 16.32 -15.69 0.93
CA LEU A 11 16.65 -14.28 1.18
C LEU A 11 17.84 -14.15 2.13
N GLY A 12 17.92 -14.98 3.18
CA GLY A 12 19.04 -14.99 4.12
C GLY A 12 20.38 -15.30 3.46
N ASN A 13 20.39 -16.14 2.42
CA ASN A 13 21.60 -16.60 1.71
C ASN A 13 21.88 -15.84 0.40
N SER A 14 21.12 -14.80 0.08
CA SER A 14 21.36 -13.96 -1.09
C SER A 14 22.17 -12.71 -0.73
N ASN A 15 22.78 -12.06 -1.73
CA ASN A 15 23.44 -10.75 -1.56
C ASN A 15 22.49 -9.59 -1.91
N THR A 16 21.22 -9.87 -2.15
CA THR A 16 20.22 -8.87 -2.51
C THR A 16 19.92 -7.94 -1.33
N LYS A 17 19.94 -6.64 -1.57
CA LYS A 17 19.41 -5.66 -0.62
C LYS A 17 17.88 -5.67 -0.69
N VAL A 18 17.23 -5.51 0.44
CA VAL A 18 15.78 -5.57 0.58
C VAL A 18 15.27 -4.34 1.32
N LEU A 19 14.32 -3.63 0.73
CA LEU A 19 13.50 -2.65 1.42
C LEU A 19 12.09 -3.23 1.55
N MET A 20 11.64 -3.43 2.78
CA MET A 20 10.32 -3.96 3.09
C MET A 20 9.50 -2.94 3.85
N PHE A 21 8.28 -2.74 3.40
CA PHE A 21 7.31 -1.88 4.09
C PHE A 21 5.96 -2.55 4.18
N HIS A 22 5.25 -2.25 5.26
CA HIS A 22 3.93 -2.79 5.56
C HIS A 22 3.14 -1.84 6.45
N SER A 23 1.82 -1.90 6.40
CA SER A 23 0.96 -1.16 7.31
C SER A 23 0.40 -2.08 8.39
N ALA A 24 0.41 -1.61 9.64
CA ALA A 24 -0.07 -2.39 10.78
C ALA A 24 -1.58 -2.65 10.74
N ASP A 25 -2.34 -1.78 10.05
CA ASP A 25 -3.78 -1.88 9.85
C ASP A 25 -4.18 -2.62 8.56
N ASP A 26 -3.25 -3.36 7.94
CA ASP A 26 -3.54 -4.22 6.78
C ASP A 26 -4.45 -5.37 7.21
N ASP A 27 -5.70 -5.32 6.79
CA ASP A 27 -6.74 -6.30 7.12
C ASP A 27 -6.80 -7.49 6.14
N VAL A 28 -6.01 -7.44 5.07
CA VAL A 28 -5.91 -8.52 4.06
C VAL A 28 -4.69 -9.41 4.32
N ILE A 29 -3.54 -8.80 4.59
CA ILE A 29 -2.31 -9.52 4.97
C ILE A 29 -1.87 -9.01 6.34
N PRO A 30 -2.22 -9.71 7.43
CA PRO A 30 -1.81 -9.32 8.77
C PRO A 30 -0.31 -9.15 8.90
N ILE A 31 0.11 -8.08 9.58
CA ILE A 31 1.53 -7.70 9.72
C ILE A 31 2.35 -8.81 10.40
N GLU A 32 1.74 -9.55 11.32
CA GLU A 32 2.37 -10.62 12.11
C GLU A 32 2.81 -11.82 11.27
N ILE A 33 2.10 -12.10 10.18
CA ILE A 33 2.42 -13.24 9.29
C ILE A 33 3.34 -12.86 8.13
N SER A 34 3.62 -11.57 7.97
CA SER A 34 4.46 -11.02 6.92
C SER A 34 5.64 -10.22 7.49
N TYR A 35 5.50 -8.91 7.63
CA TYR A 35 6.55 -7.98 8.03
C TYR A 35 7.25 -8.38 9.34
N ASP A 36 6.51 -8.69 10.40
CA ASP A 36 7.09 -9.00 11.71
C ASP A 36 7.98 -10.25 11.67
N ARG A 37 7.62 -11.25 10.86
CA ARG A 37 8.46 -12.45 10.68
C ARG A 37 9.78 -12.15 9.97
N TYR A 38 9.79 -11.25 8.99
CA TYR A 38 11.01 -10.83 8.32
C TYR A 38 11.83 -9.92 9.23
N TYR A 39 11.19 -9.02 9.95
CA TYR A 39 11.82 -8.14 10.90
C TYR A 39 12.51 -8.92 12.02
N GLU A 40 11.84 -9.88 12.65
CA GLU A 40 12.40 -10.75 13.68
C GLU A 40 13.67 -11.46 13.22
N LYS A 41 13.70 -11.89 11.98
CA LYS A 41 14.82 -12.64 11.41
C LYS A 41 15.96 -11.77 10.89
N PHE A 42 15.67 -10.59 10.36
CA PHE A 42 16.62 -9.81 9.56
C PHE A 42 16.82 -8.37 10.05
N ALA A 43 16.27 -7.97 11.20
CA ALA A 43 16.41 -6.60 11.70
C ALA A 43 17.89 -6.17 11.89
N ASP A 44 18.75 -7.10 12.27
CA ASP A 44 20.19 -6.86 12.45
C ASP A 44 21.03 -7.08 11.18
N ASN A 45 20.39 -7.37 10.05
CA ASN A 45 21.09 -7.61 8.79
C ASN A 45 21.12 -6.33 7.95
N GLU A 46 22.32 -5.78 7.74
CA GLU A 46 22.55 -4.50 7.02
C GLU A 46 21.98 -4.46 5.59
N ARG A 47 21.67 -5.62 5.00
CA ARG A 47 21.03 -5.70 3.68
C ARG A 47 19.53 -5.45 3.72
N PHE A 48 18.91 -5.45 4.90
CA PHE A 48 17.48 -5.29 5.07
C PHE A 48 17.17 -3.92 5.67
N SER A 49 16.21 -3.24 5.07
CA SER A 49 15.62 -2.01 5.58
C SER A 49 14.12 -2.21 5.74
N PHE A 50 13.58 -1.76 6.86
CA PHE A 50 12.19 -1.97 7.24
C PHE A 50 11.50 -0.64 7.52
N VAL A 51 10.33 -0.45 6.93
CA VAL A 51 9.47 0.72 7.15
C VAL A 51 8.07 0.25 7.52
N ARG A 52 7.62 0.62 8.71
CA ARG A 52 6.30 0.31 9.24
C ARG A 52 5.42 1.55 9.19
N PHE A 53 4.22 1.39 8.66
CA PHE A 53 3.14 2.37 8.75
C PHE A 53 2.06 1.88 9.70
N GLU A 54 1.24 2.80 10.22
CA GLU A 54 0.15 2.46 11.14
C GLU A 54 -1.24 2.59 10.50
N ASP A 55 -1.37 3.36 9.41
CA ASP A 55 -2.67 3.81 8.89
C ASP A 55 -2.77 3.85 7.34
N LYS A 56 -2.03 2.98 6.64
CA LYS A 56 -2.03 2.93 5.17
C LYS A 56 -2.93 1.84 4.57
N GLY A 57 -3.36 0.88 5.37
CA GLY A 57 -4.12 -0.28 4.90
C GLY A 57 -3.33 -1.17 3.92
N HIS A 58 -4.06 -2.00 3.17
CA HIS A 58 -3.45 -3.03 2.34
C HIS A 58 -2.67 -2.51 1.12
N ASN A 59 -3.24 -1.58 0.35
CA ASN A 59 -2.71 -1.21 -0.97
C ASN A 59 -2.30 0.27 -1.11
N ASN A 60 -2.14 0.99 -0.01
CA ASN A 60 -1.98 2.43 -0.06
C ASN A 60 -0.62 2.94 0.44
N ILE A 61 0.38 2.09 0.48
CA ILE A 61 1.72 2.43 1.01
C ILE A 61 2.32 3.65 0.29
N LEU A 62 2.15 3.74 -1.02
CA LEU A 62 2.69 4.84 -1.84
C LEU A 62 1.79 6.07 -1.90
N ILE A 63 0.59 6.01 -1.34
CA ILE A 63 -0.41 7.06 -1.42
C ILE A 63 -0.30 7.99 -0.20
N SER A 64 -0.37 9.31 -0.44
CA SER A 64 -0.34 10.30 0.64
C SER A 64 -1.56 10.20 1.55
N LYS A 65 -1.42 10.73 2.78
CA LYS A 65 -2.53 10.78 3.72
C LYS A 65 -3.69 11.63 3.20
N SER A 66 -3.40 12.78 2.59
CA SER A 66 -4.39 13.65 1.95
C SER A 66 -5.16 12.95 0.83
N ALA A 67 -4.47 12.16 0.00
CA ALA A 67 -5.12 11.37 -1.04
C ALA A 67 -6.01 10.26 -0.46
N LEU A 68 -5.62 9.63 0.65
CA LEU A 68 -6.46 8.65 1.34
C LEU A 68 -7.73 9.28 1.95
N GLU A 69 -7.61 10.45 2.55
CA GLU A 69 -8.75 11.20 3.07
C GLU A 69 -9.71 11.61 1.92
N TYR A 70 -9.15 12.14 0.83
CA TYR A 70 -9.93 12.46 -0.36
C TYR A 70 -10.70 11.25 -0.93
N ARG A 71 -10.03 10.09 -1.05
CA ARG A 71 -10.69 8.86 -1.54
C ARG A 71 -11.81 8.40 -0.62
N LYS A 72 -11.64 8.56 0.69
CA LYS A 72 -12.66 8.22 1.69
C LYS A 72 -13.93 9.07 1.53
N GLU A 73 -13.74 10.39 1.38
CA GLU A 73 -14.85 11.32 1.12
C GLU A 73 -15.51 11.05 -0.23
N TYR A 74 -14.71 10.82 -1.28
CA TYR A 74 -15.21 10.46 -2.62
C TYR A 74 -16.04 9.18 -2.59
N ASN A 75 -15.57 8.12 -1.93
CA ASN A 75 -16.28 6.86 -1.82
C ASN A 75 -17.61 7.04 -1.09
N LYS A 76 -17.62 7.78 0.02
CA LYS A 76 -18.84 8.11 0.75
C LYS A 76 -19.86 8.86 -0.12
N ALA A 77 -19.43 9.88 -0.83
CA ALA A 77 -20.30 10.61 -1.76
C ALA A 77 -20.81 9.72 -2.90
N GLY A 78 -19.98 8.79 -3.40
CA GLY A 78 -20.37 7.80 -4.40
C GLY A 78 -21.43 6.83 -3.89
N GLU A 79 -21.30 6.33 -2.66
CA GLU A 79 -22.29 5.47 -2.03
C GLU A 79 -23.64 6.21 -1.85
N GLU A 80 -23.62 7.46 -1.41
CA GLU A 80 -24.80 8.31 -1.30
C GLU A 80 -25.45 8.54 -2.67
N TYR A 81 -24.66 8.74 -3.72
CA TYR A 81 -25.16 8.90 -5.08
C TYR A 81 -25.83 7.62 -5.60
N VAL A 82 -25.16 6.47 -5.43
CA VAL A 82 -25.70 5.16 -5.87
C VAL A 82 -26.98 4.79 -5.12
N SER A 83 -27.10 5.16 -3.84
CA SER A 83 -28.29 4.87 -3.03
C SER A 83 -29.58 5.52 -3.53
N GLN A 84 -29.49 6.50 -4.45
CA GLN A 84 -30.65 7.15 -5.06
C GLN A 84 -31.31 6.31 -6.15
N PHE A 85 -30.66 5.23 -6.60
CA PHE A 85 -31.13 4.35 -7.67
C PHE A 85 -31.70 3.05 -7.10
N GLY A 86 -32.68 2.47 -7.79
CA GLY A 86 -33.19 1.14 -7.46
C GLY A 86 -32.23 0.03 -7.87
N GLU A 87 -32.52 -1.18 -7.44
CA GLU A 87 -31.74 -2.37 -7.77
C GLU A 87 -31.62 -2.55 -9.29
N GLY A 88 -30.39 -2.59 -9.82
CA GLY A 88 -30.11 -2.75 -11.23
C GLY A 88 -30.27 -1.48 -12.09
N GLU A 89 -30.67 -0.35 -11.53
CA GLU A 89 -30.81 0.91 -12.26
C GLU A 89 -29.47 1.66 -12.43
N PHE A 90 -28.51 1.42 -11.55
CA PHE A 90 -27.18 2.03 -11.65
C PHE A 90 -26.27 1.18 -12.53
N THR A 91 -26.07 1.64 -13.78
CA THR A 91 -25.31 0.91 -14.80
C THR A 91 -23.81 1.16 -14.72
N ASP A 92 -23.00 0.32 -15.40
CA ASP A 92 -21.55 0.51 -15.51
C ASP A 92 -21.19 1.80 -16.27
N GLU A 93 -22.01 2.21 -17.25
CA GLU A 93 -21.84 3.48 -17.96
C GLU A 93 -22.01 4.67 -16.99
N MET A 94 -23.06 4.65 -16.17
CA MET A 94 -23.29 5.68 -15.14
C MET A 94 -22.15 5.73 -14.13
N ARG A 95 -21.59 4.58 -13.76
CA ARG A 95 -20.42 4.51 -12.89
C ARG A 95 -19.19 5.15 -13.52
N HIS A 96 -18.91 4.85 -14.79
CA HIS A 96 -17.82 5.45 -15.54
C HIS A 96 -17.94 6.98 -15.63
N ASP A 97 -19.15 7.47 -15.95
CA ASP A 97 -19.41 8.90 -16.05
C ASP A 97 -19.27 9.60 -14.70
N TYR A 98 -19.73 8.97 -13.62
CA TYR A 98 -19.57 9.50 -12.27
C TYR A 98 -18.09 9.63 -11.90
N ILE A 99 -17.27 8.58 -12.12
CA ILE A 99 -15.83 8.60 -11.86
C ILE A 99 -15.15 9.70 -12.66
N LYS A 100 -15.43 9.76 -13.97
CA LYS A 100 -14.84 10.74 -14.88
C LYS A 100 -15.14 12.19 -14.48
N THR A 101 -16.33 12.43 -13.94
CA THR A 101 -16.83 13.77 -13.61
C THR A 101 -16.43 14.21 -12.20
N HIS A 102 -16.36 13.27 -11.23
CA HIS A 102 -16.24 13.61 -9.81
C HIS A 102 -14.90 13.21 -9.19
N PHE A 103 -14.12 12.29 -9.81
CA PHE A 103 -12.82 11.89 -9.27
C PHE A 103 -11.70 12.78 -9.77
N ASP A 104 -11.10 13.56 -8.87
CA ASP A 104 -9.89 14.34 -9.16
C ASP A 104 -8.65 13.44 -9.00
N LYS A 105 -8.07 13.05 -10.14
CA LYS A 105 -6.90 12.18 -10.20
C LYS A 105 -5.68 12.79 -9.51
N SER A 106 -5.53 14.11 -9.53
CA SER A 106 -4.40 14.79 -8.91
C SER A 106 -4.45 14.69 -7.39
N LYS A 107 -5.66 14.74 -6.83
CA LYS A 107 -5.88 14.59 -5.39
C LYS A 107 -5.87 13.13 -4.96
N GLY A 108 -6.59 12.27 -5.69
CA GLY A 108 -6.76 10.87 -5.33
C GLY A 108 -5.53 9.99 -5.54
N ASN A 109 -4.54 10.43 -6.34
CA ASN A 109 -3.32 9.68 -6.65
C ASN A 109 -2.04 10.39 -6.21
N GLU A 110 -2.15 11.36 -5.30
CA GLU A 110 -0.97 12.01 -4.74
C GLU A 110 -0.09 11.00 -4.00
N LEU A 111 1.19 10.97 -4.35
CA LEU A 111 2.15 10.06 -3.75
C LEU A 111 2.64 10.58 -2.40
N ASP A 112 2.93 9.66 -1.50
CA ASP A 112 3.58 9.96 -0.23
C ASP A 112 5.04 10.35 -0.45
N SER A 113 5.36 11.62 -0.17
CA SER A 113 6.69 12.18 -0.44
C SER A 113 7.78 11.57 0.44
N GLU A 114 7.46 11.20 1.69
CA GLU A 114 8.41 10.56 2.59
C GLU A 114 8.73 9.14 2.10
N MET A 115 7.72 8.37 1.73
CA MET A 115 7.91 7.03 1.18
C MET A 115 8.73 7.08 -0.11
N MET A 116 8.43 8.01 -1.01
CA MET A 116 9.19 8.19 -2.25
C MET A 116 10.65 8.54 -1.97
N SER A 117 10.91 9.39 -0.98
CA SER A 117 12.29 9.74 -0.57
C SER A 117 13.04 8.54 0.00
N GLN A 118 12.41 7.72 0.82
CA GLN A 118 13.02 6.49 1.38
C GLN A 118 13.34 5.47 0.27
N MET A 119 12.46 5.30 -0.70
CA MET A 119 12.71 4.44 -1.86
C MET A 119 13.89 4.95 -2.68
N LEU A 120 13.97 6.25 -2.95
CA LEU A 120 15.06 6.86 -3.70
C LEU A 120 16.40 6.71 -2.96
N GLU A 121 16.43 6.96 -1.67
CA GLU A 121 17.61 6.75 -0.83
C GLU A 121 18.08 5.29 -0.86
N PHE A 122 17.16 4.36 -0.73
CA PHE A 122 17.47 2.92 -0.82
C PHE A 122 18.10 2.57 -2.17
N TYR A 123 17.53 3.03 -3.30
CA TYR A 123 18.09 2.78 -4.62
C TYR A 123 19.45 3.42 -4.81
N ASN A 124 19.66 4.65 -4.36
CA ASN A 124 20.94 5.32 -4.44
C ASN A 124 22.03 4.55 -3.66
N ASN A 125 21.69 4.00 -2.50
CA ASN A 125 22.59 3.18 -1.71
C ASN A 125 22.87 1.80 -2.34
N CYS A 126 22.02 1.32 -3.25
CA CYS A 126 22.24 0.08 -3.98
C CYS A 126 23.26 0.24 -5.12
N ILE A 127 23.32 1.42 -5.73
CA ILE A 127 24.17 1.72 -6.91
C ILE A 127 25.46 2.46 -6.56
N ALA A 128 25.63 2.85 -5.32
CA ALA A 128 26.81 3.56 -4.84
C ALA A 128 28.05 2.65 -4.70
#